data_276af0be4c38221617f37248c5ce4a2d
#
_entry.id   276af0be4c38221617f37248c5ce4a2d
#
_cell.length_a   1.000
_cell.length_b   1.000
_cell.length_c   1.000
_cell.angle_alpha   90.00
_cell.angle_beta   90.00
_cell.angle_gamma   90.00
#
_symmetry.space_group_name_H-M   'P 1'
#
loop_
_entity.id
_entity.type
_entity.pdbx_description
1 polymer ?
#
loop_
_entity_poly.entity_id
_entity_poly.type
_entity_poly.pdbx_seq_one_letter_code
_entity_poly.pdbx_strand_id
1 'polypeptide(L)'
;MAPPKTARTNKSTGGAAPRPTEATSIMNKLGPPAPTAAAPLLSGDALRLIGYLEELSEEVEGTIDLVTTDAHLRMALHLMRNHFEGRTVTPTSLIAASGVPYATATRRLRAMVEAGLVEQRPRTASGKSYSLHPSPALLESWTQLTDRVRRMTETRFGLGDPDPANADYYFGGSYRVARALPPLAVRREPLKLAGGLRVLAHGDPTFMVMDNLKRQFEQAIGVSIHQRAFSIDRLRDEGLKNAERAASRYDLVAVDLPWIGEFVESGVLLPLDEVIDLDRLDPADFHTAGWMATHWNGRPYGVPAQTTPELLFYRTDLFAQAGLEPPDSTEALLAAARALHDPQRGLHGIAWNAARGTALGHTVLMALADFGQPVLDLPAIAGGFDCAELSSGDHRPTIDTEAGRDAADFLLALLDCSPPDILSMSWYERIRPYAAGTVAMAYGYTLLAPYFELDPDSPACGQTGFLPHPPGPGGTPVAPVGGYALGIPANLAPE
;
A
#
# COMPACT_ATOMS: atom_id res chain seq x y z
N MET A 1 22.40 80.27 -17.73
CA MET A 1 21.11 80.52 -17.10
C MET A 1 21.01 79.61 -15.88
N ALA A 2 20.88 80.20 -14.77
CA ALA A 2 21.02 79.61 -13.44
C ALA A 2 19.79 78.82 -12.98
N PRO A 3 19.92 78.05 -11.85
CA PRO A 3 19.05 77.02 -11.35
C PRO A 3 17.87 77.52 -10.47
N PRO A 4 17.08 76.68 -9.89
CA PRO A 4 17.02 76.63 -8.44
C PRO A 4 16.87 75.20 -7.86
N LYS A 5 17.63 74.91 -6.82
CA LYS A 5 17.42 74.92 -5.36
C LYS A 5 16.46 73.88 -4.82
N THR A 6 17.04 72.98 -4.08
CA THR A 6 16.95 72.68 -2.62
C THR A 6 15.68 71.88 -2.23
N ALA A 7 15.68 70.88 -1.43
CA ALA A 7 16.24 70.51 -0.16
C ALA A 7 15.59 69.13 0.21
N ARG A 8 16.00 68.28 0.96
CA ARG A 8 16.41 68.07 2.33
C ARG A 8 16.59 66.61 2.65
N THR A 9 17.62 66.31 3.31
CA THR A 9 17.93 65.14 4.13
C THR A 9 16.74 64.49 4.81
N ASN A 10 16.68 63.14 4.72
CA ASN A 10 16.20 62.43 5.88
C ASN A 10 16.92 61.08 6.09
N LYS A 11 17.16 60.82 7.33
CA LYS A 11 18.00 59.90 8.05
C LYS A 11 17.78 58.40 7.71
N SER A 12 18.90 57.68 7.73
CA SER A 12 18.99 56.25 7.97
C SER A 12 18.10 55.81 9.13
N THR A 13 17.24 54.83 8.87
CA THR A 13 16.71 53.97 9.93
C THR A 13 17.04 52.54 9.58
N GLY A 14 17.82 51.89 10.47
CA GLY A 14 18.19 50.48 10.36
C GLY A 14 16.95 49.59 10.38
N GLY A 15 16.88 48.72 9.40
CA GLY A 15 15.88 47.66 9.36
C GLY A 15 16.16 46.62 10.42
N ALA A 16 15.34 46.66 11.46
CA ALA A 16 15.29 45.55 12.42
C ALA A 16 14.71 44.31 11.72
N ALA A 17 15.32 43.13 11.96
CA ALA A 17 14.80 41.85 11.55
C ALA A 17 13.37 41.67 12.06
N PRO A 18 12.47 41.04 11.30
CA PRO A 18 11.12 40.81 11.74
C PRO A 18 11.13 39.86 12.97
N ARG A 19 10.45 40.31 14.02
CA ARG A 19 10.19 39.46 15.20
C ARG A 19 9.35 38.25 14.81
N PRO A 20 9.57 37.05 15.44
CA PRO A 20 8.73 35.87 15.18
C PRO A 20 7.25 36.22 15.43
N THR A 21 6.40 35.81 14.51
CA THR A 21 4.96 36.03 14.58
C THR A 21 4.36 35.41 15.84
N GLU A 22 3.32 36.00 16.39
CA GLU A 22 2.62 35.55 17.61
C GLU A 22 2.19 34.05 17.56
N ALA A 23 2.02 33.47 16.35
CA ALA A 23 1.74 32.06 16.15
C ALA A 23 2.84 31.13 16.73
N THR A 24 4.12 31.54 16.63
CA THR A 24 5.25 30.73 17.19
C THR A 24 5.31 30.82 18.72
N SER A 25 4.78 31.91 19.29
CA SER A 25 4.71 32.11 20.75
C SER A 25 3.58 31.30 21.42
N ILE A 26 2.53 30.96 20.66
CA ILE A 26 1.40 30.15 21.17
C ILE A 26 1.78 28.67 21.17
N MET A 27 2.52 28.17 20.17
CA MET A 27 2.98 26.77 20.14
C MET A 27 3.96 26.41 21.27
N ASN A 28 4.77 27.35 21.74
CA ASN A 28 5.71 27.10 22.85
C ASN A 28 5.07 27.18 24.27
N LYS A 29 3.78 27.52 24.36
CA LYS A 29 3.03 27.55 25.63
C LYS A 29 2.10 26.36 25.82
N LEU A 30 1.91 25.54 24.79
CA LEU A 30 1.25 24.26 24.89
C LEU A 30 2.32 23.24 25.27
N GLY A 31 2.29 22.76 26.50
CA GLY A 31 3.08 21.60 26.91
C GLY A 31 2.81 20.40 25.98
N PRO A 32 3.63 19.34 26.06
CA PRO A 32 3.41 18.17 25.21
C PRO A 32 1.94 17.75 25.33
N PRO A 33 1.27 17.43 24.20
CA PRO A 33 -0.12 17.03 24.24
C PRO A 33 -0.26 15.87 25.23
N ALA A 34 -1.23 15.97 26.13
CA ALA A 34 -1.58 14.87 27.01
C ALA A 34 -1.77 13.62 26.13
N PRO A 35 -1.33 12.43 26.59
CA PRO A 35 -1.52 11.21 25.82
C PRO A 35 -2.98 11.15 25.43
N THR A 36 -3.24 11.19 24.12
CA THR A 36 -4.59 11.12 23.54
C THR A 36 -5.20 9.84 24.09
N ALA A 37 -6.31 9.96 24.81
CA ALA A 37 -7.05 8.79 25.28
C ALA A 37 -7.29 7.90 24.05
N ALA A 38 -6.89 6.63 24.13
CA ALA A 38 -7.04 5.69 23.03
C ALA A 38 -8.49 5.76 22.55
N ALA A 39 -8.68 5.95 21.24
CA ALA A 39 -10.01 5.97 20.66
C ALA A 39 -10.73 4.68 21.10
N PRO A 40 -12.01 4.75 21.49
CA PRO A 40 -12.74 3.56 21.92
C PRO A 40 -12.70 2.54 20.77
N LEU A 41 -12.38 1.28 21.11
CA LEU A 41 -12.40 0.17 20.17
C LEU A 41 -13.78 0.11 19.51
N LEU A 42 -13.80 0.16 18.18
CA LEU A 42 -15.03 -0.08 17.44
C LEU A 42 -15.53 -1.50 17.77
N SER A 43 -16.85 -1.68 17.86
CA SER A 43 -17.45 -2.98 18.21
C SER A 43 -16.94 -4.14 17.36
N GLY A 44 -16.63 -3.89 16.07
CA GLY A 44 -16.04 -4.87 15.16
C GLY A 44 -14.62 -5.31 15.53
N ASP A 45 -13.79 -4.41 16.05
CA ASP A 45 -12.43 -4.73 16.49
C ASP A 45 -12.44 -5.53 17.80
N ALA A 46 -13.36 -5.18 18.70
CA ALA A 46 -13.59 -5.94 19.93
C ALA A 46 -14.04 -7.38 19.62
N LEU A 47 -14.94 -7.58 18.67
CA LEU A 47 -15.41 -8.91 18.27
C LEU A 47 -14.33 -9.75 17.60
N ARG A 48 -13.50 -9.16 16.76
CA ARG A 48 -12.34 -9.86 16.15
C ARG A 48 -11.34 -10.32 17.20
N LEU A 49 -11.03 -9.47 18.17
CA LEU A 49 -10.12 -9.81 19.24
C LEU A 49 -10.69 -10.90 20.16
N ILE A 50 -11.99 -10.85 20.43
CA ILE A 50 -12.70 -11.91 21.17
C ILE A 50 -12.57 -13.25 20.43
N GLY A 51 -12.83 -13.28 19.11
CA GLY A 51 -12.67 -14.49 18.29
C GLY A 51 -11.22 -15.03 18.33
N TYR A 52 -10.23 -14.16 18.19
CA TYR A 52 -8.83 -14.56 18.29
C TYR A 52 -8.47 -15.14 19.67
N LEU A 53 -8.97 -14.57 20.75
CA LEU A 53 -8.72 -15.09 22.10
C LEU A 53 -9.45 -16.40 22.38
N GLU A 54 -10.62 -16.62 21.75
CA GLU A 54 -11.33 -17.91 21.81
C GLU A 54 -10.56 -18.98 21.05
N GLU A 55 -10.13 -18.70 19.80
CA GLU A 55 -9.31 -19.62 18.99
C GLU A 55 -7.96 -19.91 19.68
N LEU A 56 -7.31 -18.88 20.23
CA LEU A 56 -6.07 -19.06 20.99
C LEU A 56 -6.28 -19.94 22.22
N SER A 57 -7.40 -19.78 22.91
CA SER A 57 -7.75 -20.59 24.08
C SER A 57 -7.99 -22.07 23.67
N GLU A 58 -8.67 -22.31 22.54
CA GLU A 58 -8.91 -23.67 22.02
C GLU A 58 -7.62 -24.32 21.55
N GLU A 59 -6.75 -23.60 20.86
CA GLU A 59 -5.43 -24.08 20.43
C GLU A 59 -4.52 -24.43 21.63
N VAL A 60 -4.52 -23.60 22.66
CA VAL A 60 -3.76 -23.88 23.88
C VAL A 60 -4.26 -25.13 24.60
N GLU A 61 -5.59 -25.32 24.69
CA GLU A 61 -6.20 -26.54 25.25
C GLU A 61 -5.87 -27.79 24.43
N GLY A 62 -5.90 -27.69 23.10
CA GLY A 62 -5.60 -28.82 22.20
C GLY A 62 -4.15 -29.22 22.13
N THR A 63 -3.23 -28.32 22.50
CA THR A 63 -1.77 -28.54 22.36
C THR A 63 -1.09 -28.88 23.68
N ILE A 64 -1.66 -28.46 24.81
CA ILE A 64 -1.04 -28.63 26.14
C ILE A 64 -2.04 -29.23 27.12
N ASP A 65 -1.92 -30.53 27.40
CA ASP A 65 -2.80 -31.35 28.26
C ASP A 65 -3.04 -30.83 29.71
N LEU A 66 -2.38 -29.79 30.14
CA LEU A 66 -2.36 -29.30 31.53
C LEU A 66 -2.90 -27.88 31.73
N VAL A 67 -3.29 -27.15 30.68
CA VAL A 67 -3.83 -25.79 30.81
C VAL A 67 -5.35 -25.86 30.87
N THR A 68 -5.89 -26.01 32.08
CA THR A 68 -7.33 -25.76 32.31
C THR A 68 -7.59 -24.29 32.10
N THR A 69 -8.26 -23.94 31.00
CA THR A 69 -8.74 -22.58 30.77
C THR A 69 -9.57 -22.10 31.96
N ASP A 70 -9.30 -20.89 32.43
CA ASP A 70 -10.04 -20.35 33.55
C ASP A 70 -11.51 -20.12 33.16
N ALA A 71 -12.42 -20.82 33.82
CA ALA A 71 -13.84 -20.68 33.58
C ALA A 71 -14.34 -19.21 33.73
N HIS A 72 -13.65 -18.37 34.50
CA HIS A 72 -13.93 -16.93 34.55
C HIS A 72 -13.64 -16.24 33.21
N LEU A 73 -12.54 -16.59 32.55
CA LEU A 73 -12.20 -16.03 31.23
C LEU A 73 -13.25 -16.41 30.18
N ARG A 74 -13.64 -17.68 30.12
CA ARG A 74 -14.71 -18.15 29.20
C ARG A 74 -16.05 -17.42 29.46
N MET A 75 -16.41 -17.23 30.73
CA MET A 75 -17.62 -16.50 31.09
C MET A 75 -17.50 -15.01 30.70
N ALA A 76 -16.34 -14.38 30.94
CA ALA A 76 -16.12 -12.99 30.53
C ALA A 76 -16.18 -12.83 28.99
N LEU A 77 -15.50 -13.70 28.23
CA LEU A 77 -15.55 -13.72 26.77
C LEU A 77 -16.97 -13.84 26.25
N HIS A 78 -17.76 -14.79 26.78
CA HIS A 78 -19.16 -14.96 26.38
C HIS A 78 -20.01 -13.73 26.70
N LEU A 79 -19.80 -13.11 27.86
CA LEU A 79 -20.53 -11.91 28.28
C LEU A 79 -20.18 -10.71 27.39
N MET A 80 -18.89 -10.49 27.12
CA MET A 80 -18.41 -9.39 26.30
C MET A 80 -18.83 -9.54 24.83
N ARG A 81 -18.72 -10.76 24.27
CA ARG A 81 -19.20 -11.05 22.90
C ARG A 81 -20.67 -10.67 22.76
N ASN A 82 -21.53 -11.19 23.64
CA ASN A 82 -22.97 -10.92 23.55
C ASN A 82 -23.29 -9.44 23.80
N HIS A 83 -22.54 -8.76 24.66
CA HIS A 83 -22.68 -7.33 24.88
C HIS A 83 -22.45 -6.53 23.58
N PHE A 84 -21.33 -6.79 22.87
CA PHE A 84 -21.01 -6.10 21.61
C PHE A 84 -21.92 -6.48 20.44
N GLU A 85 -22.49 -7.69 20.46
CA GLU A 85 -23.49 -8.16 19.48
C GLU A 85 -24.92 -7.72 19.83
N GLY A 86 -25.12 -7.00 20.95
CA GLY A 86 -26.45 -6.56 21.40
C GLY A 86 -27.37 -7.69 21.87
N ARG A 87 -26.84 -8.86 22.18
CA ARG A 87 -27.59 -10.05 22.62
C ARG A 87 -27.72 -10.10 24.14
N THR A 88 -28.85 -10.60 24.59
CA THR A 88 -29.13 -10.74 26.03
C THR A 88 -28.48 -12.00 26.60
N VAL A 89 -27.67 -11.85 27.65
CA VAL A 89 -27.06 -12.95 28.39
C VAL A 89 -27.93 -13.30 29.60
N THR A 90 -28.21 -14.59 29.78
CA THR A 90 -28.91 -15.13 30.95
C THR A 90 -27.95 -15.87 31.89
N PRO A 91 -28.26 -16.06 33.17
CA PRO A 91 -27.44 -16.89 34.06
C PRO A 91 -27.16 -18.28 33.48
N THR A 92 -28.18 -18.90 32.89
CA THR A 92 -28.07 -20.24 32.30
C THR A 92 -27.11 -20.27 31.12
N SER A 93 -27.18 -19.27 30.18
CA SER A 93 -26.28 -19.21 29.04
C SER A 93 -24.84 -18.94 29.48
N LEU A 94 -24.63 -18.08 30.49
CA LEU A 94 -23.32 -17.77 30.98
C LEU A 94 -22.68 -18.96 31.75
N ILE A 95 -23.48 -19.69 32.53
CA ILE A 95 -23.06 -20.93 33.21
C ILE A 95 -22.66 -21.99 32.18
N ALA A 96 -23.46 -22.18 31.13
CA ALA A 96 -23.16 -23.14 30.05
C ALA A 96 -21.84 -22.79 29.33
N ALA A 97 -21.56 -21.53 29.09
CA ALA A 97 -20.34 -21.07 28.44
C ALA A 97 -19.07 -21.28 29.28
N SER A 98 -19.18 -21.55 30.56
CA SER A 98 -18.03 -21.69 31.47
C SER A 98 -17.18 -22.92 31.23
N GLY A 99 -17.74 -23.96 30.60
CA GLY A 99 -17.04 -25.24 30.36
C GLY A 99 -16.81 -26.10 31.62
N VAL A 100 -17.35 -25.71 32.79
CA VAL A 100 -17.20 -26.46 34.05
C VAL A 100 -18.58 -26.90 34.59
N PRO A 101 -18.62 -27.89 35.52
CA PRO A 101 -19.89 -28.36 36.12
C PRO A 101 -20.72 -27.22 36.70
N TYR A 102 -22.05 -27.33 36.59
CA TYR A 102 -23.03 -26.29 36.95
C TYR A 102 -22.81 -25.65 38.32
N ALA A 103 -22.56 -26.47 39.37
CA ALA A 103 -22.33 -25.97 40.73
C ALA A 103 -21.05 -25.09 40.81
N THR A 104 -20.00 -25.48 40.11
CA THR A 104 -18.75 -24.73 40.04
C THR A 104 -18.95 -23.43 39.27
N ALA A 105 -19.60 -23.50 38.11
CA ALA A 105 -19.92 -22.32 37.28
C ALA A 105 -20.81 -21.31 38.04
N THR A 106 -21.80 -21.80 38.76
CA THR A 106 -22.69 -20.94 39.60
C THR A 106 -21.88 -20.20 40.68
N ARG A 107 -20.96 -20.89 41.34
CA ARG A 107 -20.08 -20.25 42.35
C ARG A 107 -19.17 -19.20 41.73
N ARG A 108 -18.63 -19.47 40.56
CA ARG A 108 -17.77 -18.51 39.81
C ARG A 108 -18.58 -17.29 39.34
N LEU A 109 -19.78 -17.51 38.80
CA LEU A 109 -20.69 -16.40 38.44
C LEU A 109 -20.98 -15.50 39.65
N ARG A 110 -21.28 -16.12 40.82
CA ARG A 110 -21.51 -15.35 42.03
C ARG A 110 -20.31 -14.52 42.44
N ALA A 111 -19.10 -15.08 42.38
CA ALA A 111 -17.86 -14.37 42.62
C ALA A 111 -17.65 -13.17 41.64
N MET A 112 -18.00 -13.32 40.39
CA MET A 112 -17.94 -12.22 39.40
C MET A 112 -18.92 -11.09 39.70
N VAL A 113 -20.15 -11.44 40.20
CA VAL A 113 -21.13 -10.45 40.61
C VAL A 113 -20.67 -9.75 41.91
N GLU A 114 -20.20 -10.51 42.91
CA GLU A 114 -19.67 -9.97 44.17
C GLU A 114 -18.41 -9.06 43.94
N ALA A 115 -17.58 -9.41 42.98
CA ALA A 115 -16.43 -8.58 42.56
C ALA A 115 -16.85 -7.33 41.76
N GLY A 116 -18.13 -7.14 41.47
CA GLY A 116 -18.61 -5.98 40.71
C GLY A 116 -18.25 -6.00 39.21
N LEU A 117 -17.94 -7.17 38.67
CA LEU A 117 -17.60 -7.32 37.23
C LEU A 117 -18.86 -7.55 36.38
N VAL A 118 -19.91 -8.10 36.97
CA VAL A 118 -21.18 -8.45 36.29
C VAL A 118 -22.37 -7.78 36.97
N GLU A 119 -23.15 -7.05 36.19
CA GLU A 119 -24.38 -6.43 36.66
C GLU A 119 -25.58 -7.32 36.34
N GLN A 120 -26.51 -7.38 37.29
CA GLN A 120 -27.82 -8.05 37.15
C GLN A 120 -28.88 -7.00 36.89
N ARG A 121 -29.59 -7.08 35.76
CA ARG A 121 -30.71 -6.17 35.44
C ARG A 121 -32.03 -6.94 35.38
N PRO A 122 -33.08 -6.51 36.15
CA PRO A 122 -34.37 -7.16 36.13
C PRO A 122 -34.97 -7.16 34.71
N ARG A 123 -35.49 -8.30 34.27
CA ARG A 123 -36.23 -8.44 33.01
C ARG A 123 -37.75 -8.33 33.20
N THR A 124 -38.21 -8.49 34.43
CA THR A 124 -39.65 -8.45 34.80
C THR A 124 -39.82 -7.56 36.02
N ALA A 125 -41.02 -6.97 36.16
CA ALA A 125 -41.37 -6.14 37.32
C ALA A 125 -41.28 -6.91 38.65
N SER A 126 -41.40 -8.25 38.64
CA SER A 126 -41.27 -9.09 39.85
C SER A 126 -39.80 -9.36 40.27
N GLY A 127 -38.80 -8.99 39.43
CA GLY A 127 -37.38 -9.22 39.69
C GLY A 127 -36.92 -10.69 39.68
N LYS A 128 -37.85 -11.65 39.44
CA LYS A 128 -37.54 -13.09 39.44
C LYS A 128 -36.73 -13.53 38.22
N SER A 129 -36.71 -12.76 37.13
CA SER A 129 -35.91 -13.00 35.93
C SER A 129 -35.02 -11.80 35.68
N TYR A 130 -33.73 -12.05 35.47
CA TYR A 130 -32.72 -11.00 35.20
C TYR A 130 -31.81 -11.38 34.07
N SER A 131 -31.24 -10.37 33.43
CA SER A 131 -30.17 -10.47 32.44
C SER A 131 -28.83 -10.06 33.07
N LEU A 132 -27.76 -10.58 32.50
CA LEU A 132 -26.39 -10.29 32.92
C LEU A 132 -25.75 -9.33 31.92
N HIS A 133 -25.09 -8.33 32.45
CA HIS A 133 -24.40 -7.31 31.67
C HIS A 133 -22.98 -7.09 32.22
N PRO A 134 -22.00 -6.76 31.39
CA PRO A 134 -20.70 -6.32 31.89
C PRO A 134 -20.90 -5.01 32.69
N SER A 135 -20.23 -4.89 33.82
CA SER A 135 -20.16 -3.64 34.54
C SER A 135 -19.24 -2.63 33.85
N PRO A 136 -19.31 -1.32 34.16
CA PRO A 136 -18.33 -0.35 33.70
C PRO A 136 -16.88 -0.75 34.03
N ALA A 137 -16.65 -1.34 35.22
CA ALA A 137 -15.33 -1.82 35.64
C ALA A 137 -14.84 -2.97 34.75
N LEU A 138 -15.71 -3.91 34.36
CA LEU A 138 -15.32 -4.98 33.42
C LEU A 138 -15.05 -4.42 32.02
N LEU A 139 -15.85 -3.48 31.54
CA LEU A 139 -15.64 -2.83 30.25
C LEU A 139 -14.31 -2.07 30.20
N GLU A 140 -13.96 -1.35 31.27
CA GLU A 140 -12.68 -0.66 31.38
C GLU A 140 -11.51 -1.66 31.41
N SER A 141 -11.58 -2.69 32.25
CA SER A 141 -10.56 -3.76 32.32
C SER A 141 -10.42 -4.48 30.98
N TRP A 142 -11.52 -4.69 30.27
CA TRP A 142 -11.52 -5.28 28.94
C TRP A 142 -10.79 -4.39 27.92
N THR A 143 -11.06 -3.09 27.91
CA THR A 143 -10.37 -2.12 27.06
C THR A 143 -8.87 -2.12 27.32
N GLN A 144 -8.46 -2.12 28.60
CA GLN A 144 -7.05 -2.19 28.98
C GLN A 144 -6.39 -3.52 28.59
N LEU A 145 -7.10 -4.65 28.71
CA LEU A 145 -6.62 -5.97 28.26
C LEU A 145 -6.42 -6.00 26.76
N THR A 146 -7.43 -5.55 26.02
CA THR A 146 -7.37 -5.53 24.56
C THR A 146 -6.27 -4.63 24.03
N ASP A 147 -6.04 -3.48 24.66
CA ASP A 147 -4.91 -2.60 24.33
C ASP A 147 -3.55 -3.23 24.64
N ARG A 148 -3.43 -4.00 25.73
CA ARG A 148 -2.19 -4.73 26.05
C ARG A 148 -1.95 -5.88 25.08
N VAL A 149 -2.96 -6.69 24.79
CA VAL A 149 -2.86 -7.79 23.83
C VAL A 149 -2.51 -7.24 22.44
N ARG A 150 -3.14 -6.13 22.03
CA ARG A 150 -2.78 -5.46 20.79
C ARG A 150 -1.33 -5.06 20.75
N ARG A 151 -0.82 -4.33 21.76
CA ARG A 151 0.59 -3.93 21.85
C ARG A 151 1.54 -5.11 21.90
N MET A 152 1.20 -6.16 22.63
CA MET A 152 2.00 -7.39 22.66
C MET A 152 2.08 -8.06 21.29
N THR A 153 0.96 -8.13 20.58
CA THR A 153 0.90 -8.67 19.24
C THR A 153 1.66 -7.77 18.25
N GLU A 154 1.47 -6.45 18.36
CA GLU A 154 2.19 -5.44 17.58
C GLU A 154 3.71 -5.55 17.76
N THR A 155 4.18 -5.67 19.01
CA THR A 155 5.60 -5.78 19.32
C THR A 155 6.18 -7.13 18.89
N ARG A 156 5.44 -8.22 19.12
CA ARG A 156 5.96 -9.58 18.88
C ARG A 156 5.96 -9.98 17.40
N PHE A 157 5.05 -9.40 16.63
CA PHE A 157 4.88 -9.67 15.19
C PHE A 157 5.28 -8.49 14.31
N GLY A 158 5.94 -7.47 14.87
CA GLY A 158 6.36 -6.30 14.12
C GLY A 158 5.19 -5.45 13.59
N LEU A 159 4.02 -5.50 14.24
CA LEU A 159 2.79 -4.84 13.80
C LEU A 159 2.54 -3.50 14.51
N GLY A 160 3.49 -2.99 15.29
CA GLY A 160 3.40 -1.73 16.02
C GLY A 160 3.33 -0.52 15.08
N ASP A 161 2.64 0.56 15.50
CA ASP A 161 2.76 1.83 14.82
C ASP A 161 4.24 2.24 14.83
N PRO A 162 4.86 2.53 13.67
CA PRO A 162 6.21 3.05 13.68
C PRO A 162 6.20 4.37 14.45
N ASP A 163 7.24 4.55 15.25
CA ASP A 163 7.60 5.87 15.75
C ASP A 163 7.57 6.84 14.55
N PRO A 164 6.87 7.99 14.64
CA PRO A 164 6.86 8.98 13.57
C PRO A 164 8.27 9.44 13.16
N ALA A 165 9.27 9.25 14.03
CA ALA A 165 10.68 9.50 13.74
C ALA A 165 11.37 8.33 13.01
N ASN A 166 10.80 7.12 13.04
CA ASN A 166 11.24 5.92 12.33
C ASN A 166 10.05 5.37 11.54
N ALA A 167 9.53 6.16 10.61
CA ALA A 167 8.51 5.73 9.67
C ALA A 167 9.10 4.75 8.64
N ASP A 168 9.73 3.67 9.13
CA ASP A 168 10.14 2.58 8.29
C ASP A 168 8.90 1.98 7.63
N TYR A 169 8.95 1.99 6.31
CA TYR A 169 7.93 1.51 5.43
C TYR A 169 7.79 -0.01 5.62
N TYR A 170 6.90 -0.43 6.51
CA TYR A 170 6.73 -1.83 6.85
C TYR A 170 5.73 -2.50 5.92
N PHE A 171 6.22 -3.27 4.97
CA PHE A 171 5.39 -4.03 4.03
C PHE A 171 4.78 -5.32 4.63
N GLY A 172 5.16 -5.69 5.85
CA GLY A 172 4.56 -6.80 6.61
C GLY A 172 3.17 -6.51 7.17
N GLY A 173 2.60 -5.36 6.82
CA GLY A 173 1.36 -4.89 7.38
C GLY A 173 0.09 -5.38 6.73
N SER A 174 -0.14 -6.70 6.62
CA SER A 174 -1.51 -7.22 6.50
C SER A 174 -2.44 -6.60 7.55
N TYR A 175 -1.87 -6.21 8.69
CA TYR A 175 -2.58 -5.52 9.76
C TYR A 175 -2.88 -4.04 9.48
N ARG A 176 -2.00 -3.31 8.76
CA ARG A 176 -2.27 -1.94 8.33
C ARG A 176 -3.25 -1.88 7.17
N VAL A 177 -3.17 -2.84 6.26
CA VAL A 177 -4.16 -2.99 5.19
C VAL A 177 -5.53 -3.33 5.78
N ALA A 178 -5.60 -4.11 6.87
CA ALA A 178 -6.86 -4.33 7.60
C ALA A 178 -7.42 -3.05 8.24
N ARG A 179 -6.59 -2.05 8.53
CA ARG A 179 -7.03 -0.70 8.96
C ARG A 179 -7.41 0.20 7.79
N ALA A 180 -6.84 -0.01 6.61
CA ALA A 180 -7.20 0.71 5.39
C ALA A 180 -8.50 0.19 4.77
N LEU A 181 -8.92 -1.04 5.08
CA LEU A 181 -10.24 -1.53 4.71
C LEU A 181 -11.28 -0.71 5.48
N PRO A 182 -12.27 -0.12 4.79
CA PRO A 182 -13.34 0.58 5.48
C PRO A 182 -13.96 -0.35 6.53
N PRO A 183 -14.33 0.18 7.71
CA PRO A 183 -15.02 -0.61 8.73
C PRO A 183 -16.19 -1.35 8.08
N LEU A 184 -16.42 -2.60 8.44
CA LEU A 184 -17.53 -3.43 7.93
C LEU A 184 -18.90 -2.72 7.97
N ALA A 185 -19.02 -1.66 8.78
CA ALA A 185 -20.20 -0.80 8.88
C ALA A 185 -20.41 0.14 7.66
N VAL A 186 -19.48 0.28 6.75
CA VAL A 186 -19.63 1.21 5.60
C VAL A 186 -20.60 0.69 4.56
N ARG A 187 -20.82 -0.62 4.45
CA ARG A 187 -21.88 -1.17 3.62
C ARG A 187 -23.04 -1.70 4.45
N ARG A 188 -24.12 -0.93 4.48
CA ARG A 188 -25.38 -1.37 5.08
C ARG A 188 -26.08 -2.49 4.29
N GLU A 189 -25.75 -2.63 3.01
CA GLU A 189 -26.30 -3.67 2.14
C GLU A 189 -25.17 -4.42 1.42
N PRO A 190 -25.13 -5.76 1.51
CA PRO A 190 -24.18 -6.58 0.74
C PRO A 190 -24.46 -6.45 -0.76
N LEU A 191 -23.43 -6.69 -1.57
CA LEU A 191 -23.59 -6.81 -3.02
C LEU A 191 -24.54 -7.97 -3.35
N LYS A 192 -25.39 -7.80 -4.35
CA LYS A 192 -26.32 -8.84 -4.84
C LYS A 192 -25.76 -9.51 -6.10
N LEU A 193 -24.70 -10.31 -5.95
CA LEU A 193 -24.10 -11.08 -7.01
C LEU A 193 -24.34 -12.57 -6.81
N ALA A 194 -25.14 -13.21 -7.64
CA ALA A 194 -25.57 -14.61 -7.49
C ALA A 194 -24.41 -15.62 -7.54
N GLY A 195 -23.30 -15.28 -8.16
CA GLY A 195 -22.11 -16.14 -8.31
C GLY A 195 -20.84 -15.63 -7.61
N GLY A 196 -20.96 -14.59 -6.76
CA GLY A 196 -19.80 -13.88 -6.22
C GLY A 196 -19.11 -12.98 -7.25
N LEU A 197 -18.08 -12.25 -6.81
CA LEU A 197 -17.29 -11.33 -7.63
C LEU A 197 -16.16 -12.08 -8.34
N ARG A 198 -16.12 -12.05 -9.65
CA ARG A 198 -15.11 -12.74 -10.48
C ARG A 198 -14.07 -11.73 -10.94
N VAL A 199 -12.82 -11.93 -10.50
CA VAL A 199 -11.72 -10.99 -10.78
C VAL A 199 -10.64 -11.66 -11.62
N LEU A 200 -10.29 -11.05 -12.73
CA LEU A 200 -9.09 -11.38 -13.50
C LEU A 200 -7.94 -10.49 -13.03
N ALA A 201 -6.87 -11.09 -12.53
CA ALA A 201 -5.77 -10.36 -11.89
C ALA A 201 -4.40 -10.78 -12.41
N HIS A 202 -3.40 -9.96 -12.16
CA HIS A 202 -1.99 -10.33 -12.32
C HIS A 202 -1.48 -11.11 -11.12
N GLY A 203 -0.54 -12.03 -11.35
CA GLY A 203 0.14 -12.78 -10.29
C GLY A 203 1.30 -11.98 -9.67
N ASP A 204 1.11 -10.71 -9.40
CA ASP A 204 2.09 -9.82 -8.76
C ASP A 204 1.91 -9.74 -7.23
N PRO A 205 2.85 -9.15 -6.50
CA PRO A 205 2.76 -9.04 -5.05
C PRO A 205 1.49 -8.35 -4.55
N THR A 206 0.98 -7.31 -5.24
CA THR A 206 -0.21 -6.56 -4.84
C THR A 206 -1.46 -7.42 -4.88
N PHE A 207 -1.71 -8.09 -6.01
CA PHE A 207 -2.88 -8.96 -6.15
C PHE A 207 -2.77 -10.23 -5.31
N MET A 208 -1.54 -10.71 -5.03
CA MET A 208 -1.33 -11.80 -4.08
C MET A 208 -1.66 -11.39 -2.65
N VAL A 209 -1.33 -10.15 -2.24
CA VAL A 209 -1.75 -9.61 -0.94
C VAL A 209 -3.27 -9.44 -0.88
N MET A 210 -3.89 -8.96 -1.96
CA MET A 210 -5.36 -8.89 -2.04
C MET A 210 -6.01 -10.27 -1.91
N ASP A 211 -5.43 -11.32 -2.51
CA ASP A 211 -5.93 -12.69 -2.35
C ASP A 211 -5.75 -13.21 -0.91
N ASN A 212 -4.65 -12.89 -0.25
CA ASN A 212 -4.44 -13.21 1.16
C ASN A 212 -5.46 -12.53 2.08
N LEU A 213 -5.90 -11.30 1.72
CA LEU A 213 -6.92 -10.53 2.43
C LEU A 213 -8.35 -10.81 1.95
N LYS A 214 -8.52 -11.75 1.04
CA LYS A 214 -9.77 -12.08 0.36
C LYS A 214 -10.96 -12.23 1.33
N ARG A 215 -10.78 -12.96 2.43
CA ARG A 215 -11.86 -13.15 3.41
C ARG A 215 -12.35 -11.84 4.03
N GLN A 216 -11.44 -10.88 4.24
CA GLN A 216 -11.80 -9.58 4.77
C GLN A 216 -12.57 -8.75 3.74
N PHE A 217 -12.16 -8.80 2.47
CA PHE A 217 -12.91 -8.18 1.38
C PHE A 217 -14.29 -8.84 1.21
N GLU A 218 -14.38 -10.18 1.24
CA GLU A 218 -15.65 -10.92 1.17
C GLU A 218 -16.61 -10.51 2.29
N GLN A 219 -16.09 -10.33 3.51
CA GLN A 219 -16.91 -9.84 4.65
C GLN A 219 -17.36 -8.39 4.43
N ALA A 220 -16.50 -7.54 3.87
CA ALA A 220 -16.81 -6.13 3.64
C ALA A 220 -17.87 -5.93 2.55
N ILE A 221 -17.83 -6.73 1.47
CA ILE A 221 -18.73 -6.59 0.33
C ILE A 221 -19.93 -7.56 0.39
N GLY A 222 -19.89 -8.58 1.26
CA GLY A 222 -20.97 -9.52 1.49
C GLY A 222 -21.13 -10.62 0.43
N VAL A 223 -20.14 -10.78 -0.46
CA VAL A 223 -20.13 -11.84 -1.48
C VAL A 223 -18.76 -12.51 -1.57
N SER A 224 -18.72 -13.76 -2.06
CA SER A 224 -17.45 -14.44 -2.32
C SER A 224 -16.69 -13.80 -3.49
N ILE A 225 -15.34 -13.86 -3.44
CA ILE A 225 -14.46 -13.37 -4.50
C ILE A 225 -13.78 -14.56 -5.16
N HIS A 226 -13.84 -14.63 -6.49
CA HIS A 226 -13.20 -15.64 -7.31
C HIS A 226 -12.11 -14.98 -8.17
N GLN A 227 -10.89 -14.92 -7.61
CA GLN A 227 -9.75 -14.34 -8.29
C GLN A 227 -9.04 -15.39 -9.16
N ARG A 228 -8.70 -15.01 -10.40
CA ARG A 228 -7.81 -15.77 -11.28
C ARG A 228 -6.61 -14.91 -11.62
N ALA A 229 -5.44 -15.32 -11.14
CA ALA A 229 -4.18 -14.63 -11.37
C ALA A 229 -3.38 -15.32 -12.50
N PHE A 230 -2.79 -14.52 -13.40
CA PHE A 230 -1.97 -14.97 -14.51
C PHE A 230 -0.67 -14.17 -14.59
N SER A 231 0.31 -14.67 -15.37
CA SER A 231 1.45 -13.86 -15.79
C SER A 231 0.99 -12.69 -16.66
N ILE A 232 1.81 -11.66 -16.77
CA ILE A 232 1.46 -10.41 -17.46
C ILE A 232 0.97 -10.66 -18.89
N ASP A 233 1.72 -11.43 -19.70
CA ASP A 233 1.34 -11.72 -21.09
C ASP A 233 0.02 -12.49 -21.18
N ARG A 234 -0.16 -13.43 -20.28
CA ARG A 234 -1.37 -14.26 -20.23
C ARG A 234 -2.59 -13.48 -19.71
N LEU A 235 -2.39 -12.52 -18.83
CA LEU A 235 -3.42 -11.60 -18.36
C LEU A 235 -3.96 -10.77 -19.55
N ARG A 236 -3.06 -10.19 -20.34
CA ARG A 236 -3.41 -9.41 -21.52
C ARG A 236 -4.20 -10.25 -22.52
N ASP A 237 -3.69 -11.42 -22.88
CA ASP A 237 -4.35 -12.36 -23.80
C ASP A 237 -5.74 -12.78 -23.32
N GLU A 238 -5.89 -13.06 -22.01
CA GLU A 238 -7.20 -13.48 -21.46
C GLU A 238 -8.18 -12.30 -21.44
N GLY A 239 -7.72 -11.08 -21.18
CA GLY A 239 -8.54 -9.86 -21.27
C GLY A 239 -9.11 -9.67 -22.67
N LEU A 240 -8.25 -9.73 -23.70
CA LEU A 240 -8.65 -9.63 -25.11
C LEU A 240 -9.62 -10.76 -25.51
N LYS A 241 -9.30 -12.01 -25.19
CA LYS A 241 -10.18 -13.17 -25.44
C LYS A 241 -11.51 -13.09 -24.70
N ASN A 242 -11.53 -12.43 -23.53
CA ASN A 242 -12.77 -12.24 -22.79
C ASN A 242 -13.70 -11.25 -23.49
N ALA A 243 -13.18 -10.22 -24.14
CA ALA A 243 -13.97 -9.26 -24.91
C ALA A 243 -14.67 -9.89 -26.15
N GLU A 244 -14.07 -10.91 -26.75
CA GLU A 244 -14.66 -11.64 -27.88
C GLU A 244 -15.87 -12.53 -27.51
N ARG A 245 -16.14 -12.70 -26.20
CA ARG A 245 -17.25 -13.54 -25.72
C ARG A 245 -18.58 -12.79 -25.79
N ALA A 246 -19.67 -13.53 -25.92
CA ALA A 246 -21.01 -12.96 -25.83
C ALA A 246 -21.34 -12.38 -24.45
N ALA A 247 -20.69 -12.87 -23.37
CA ALA A 247 -20.78 -12.35 -22.03
C ALA A 247 -19.44 -12.57 -21.29
N SER A 248 -19.08 -11.61 -20.46
CA SER A 248 -17.84 -11.64 -19.68
C SER A 248 -17.83 -12.79 -18.67
N ARG A 249 -16.67 -13.43 -18.53
CA ARG A 249 -16.38 -14.36 -17.45
C ARG A 249 -15.97 -13.68 -16.16
N TYR A 250 -15.64 -12.40 -16.22
CA TYR A 250 -15.11 -11.60 -15.14
C TYR A 250 -15.99 -10.37 -14.93
N ASP A 251 -16.07 -9.93 -13.70
CA ASP A 251 -16.77 -8.72 -13.30
C ASP A 251 -15.79 -7.54 -13.22
N LEU A 252 -14.53 -7.84 -12.82
CA LEU A 252 -13.43 -6.89 -12.81
C LEU A 252 -12.22 -7.50 -13.52
N VAL A 253 -11.45 -6.67 -14.20
CA VAL A 253 -10.22 -7.02 -14.89
C VAL A 253 -9.11 -6.08 -14.44
N ALA A 254 -8.00 -6.65 -13.99
CA ALA A 254 -6.77 -5.90 -13.79
C ALA A 254 -6.16 -5.55 -15.14
N VAL A 255 -5.83 -4.28 -15.31
CA VAL A 255 -5.26 -3.73 -16.54
C VAL A 255 -3.94 -3.07 -16.21
N ASP A 256 -2.87 -3.50 -16.85
CA ASP A 256 -1.60 -2.79 -16.77
C ASP A 256 -1.77 -1.38 -17.37
N LEU A 257 -1.35 -0.35 -16.68
CA LEU A 257 -1.61 1.04 -17.07
C LEU A 257 -1.22 1.35 -18.53
N PRO A 258 -0.11 0.84 -19.08
CA PRO A 258 0.22 1.03 -20.51
C PRO A 258 -0.78 0.41 -21.50
N TRP A 259 -1.65 -0.50 -21.06
CA TRP A 259 -2.60 -1.17 -21.95
C TRP A 259 -3.96 -0.48 -22.03
N ILE A 260 -4.21 0.56 -21.27
CA ILE A 260 -5.51 1.23 -21.23
C ILE A 260 -6.00 1.58 -22.63
N GLY A 261 -5.18 2.24 -23.45
CA GLY A 261 -5.55 2.60 -24.82
C GLY A 261 -5.87 1.38 -25.69
N GLU A 262 -5.03 0.35 -25.66
CA GLU A 262 -5.27 -0.89 -26.40
C GLU A 262 -6.57 -1.58 -25.97
N PHE A 263 -6.80 -1.68 -24.67
CA PHE A 263 -7.98 -2.36 -24.12
C PHE A 263 -9.28 -1.60 -24.42
N VAL A 264 -9.22 -0.28 -24.44
CA VAL A 264 -10.35 0.57 -24.82
C VAL A 264 -10.66 0.41 -26.31
N GLU A 265 -9.67 0.57 -27.19
CA GLU A 265 -9.85 0.46 -28.65
C GLU A 265 -10.25 -0.96 -29.09
N SER A 266 -9.86 -1.98 -28.30
CA SER A 266 -10.26 -3.37 -28.53
C SER A 266 -11.60 -3.75 -27.87
N GLY A 267 -12.31 -2.80 -27.26
CA GLY A 267 -13.61 -3.04 -26.63
C GLY A 267 -13.57 -3.94 -25.40
N VAL A 268 -12.43 -4.00 -24.70
CA VAL A 268 -12.29 -4.79 -23.47
C VAL A 268 -12.95 -4.11 -22.29
N LEU A 269 -12.84 -2.78 -22.19
CA LEU A 269 -13.23 -1.99 -21.01
C LEU A 269 -14.45 -1.11 -21.29
N LEU A 270 -15.31 -1.03 -20.29
CA LEU A 270 -16.41 -0.08 -20.23
C LEU A 270 -15.92 1.24 -19.61
N PRO A 271 -16.31 2.41 -20.17
CA PRO A 271 -15.99 3.68 -19.52
C PRO A 271 -16.73 3.82 -18.18
N LEU A 272 -16.03 4.20 -17.14
CA LEU A 272 -16.57 4.21 -15.77
C LEU A 272 -17.66 5.26 -15.58
N ASP A 273 -17.61 6.38 -16.29
CA ASP A 273 -18.62 7.45 -16.24
C ASP A 273 -20.02 7.03 -16.75
N GLU A 274 -20.14 5.85 -17.36
CA GLU A 274 -21.43 5.27 -17.76
C GLU A 274 -22.09 4.45 -16.64
N VAL A 275 -21.33 4.01 -15.64
CA VAL A 275 -21.80 3.03 -14.64
C VAL A 275 -21.61 3.49 -13.21
N ILE A 276 -20.72 4.44 -12.96
CA ILE A 276 -20.49 5.02 -11.63
C ILE A 276 -20.68 6.53 -11.65
N ASP A 277 -21.22 7.03 -10.55
CA ASP A 277 -21.24 8.45 -10.24
C ASP A 277 -19.80 8.87 -9.85
N LEU A 278 -19.09 9.51 -10.78
CA LEU A 278 -17.70 9.95 -10.60
C LEU A 278 -17.55 10.98 -9.48
N ASP A 279 -18.62 11.71 -9.11
CA ASP A 279 -18.60 12.64 -7.96
C ASP A 279 -18.38 11.91 -6.62
N ARG A 280 -18.51 10.58 -6.61
CA ARG A 280 -18.21 9.73 -5.45
C ARG A 280 -16.76 9.25 -5.38
N LEU A 281 -16.02 9.43 -6.45
CA LEU A 281 -14.59 9.15 -6.53
C LEU A 281 -13.85 10.47 -6.42
N ASP A 282 -13.19 10.72 -5.30
CA ASP A 282 -12.31 11.87 -5.20
C ASP A 282 -10.98 11.57 -5.92
N PRO A 283 -10.67 12.23 -7.05
CA PRO A 283 -9.39 12.05 -7.73
C PRO A 283 -8.19 12.34 -6.84
N ALA A 284 -8.35 13.17 -5.80
CA ALA A 284 -7.29 13.49 -4.83
C ALA A 284 -6.92 12.30 -3.92
N ASP A 285 -7.75 11.27 -3.84
CA ASP A 285 -7.43 10.02 -3.14
C ASP A 285 -6.39 9.16 -3.88
N PHE A 286 -6.11 9.49 -5.15
CA PHE A 286 -5.18 8.76 -6.01
C PHE A 286 -3.95 9.61 -6.36
N HIS A 287 -2.82 8.94 -6.55
CA HIS A 287 -1.66 9.62 -7.14
C HIS A 287 -2.01 10.09 -8.56
N THR A 288 -1.73 11.37 -8.87
CA THR A 288 -2.14 12.01 -10.12
C THR A 288 -1.72 11.22 -11.36
N ALA A 289 -0.47 10.73 -11.42
CA ALA A 289 0.00 9.95 -12.56
C ALA A 289 -0.76 8.62 -12.71
N GLY A 290 -1.08 7.94 -11.61
CA GLY A 290 -1.88 6.72 -11.62
C GLY A 290 -3.32 6.98 -12.09
N TRP A 291 -3.94 8.05 -11.58
CA TRP A 291 -5.29 8.44 -11.99
C TRP A 291 -5.34 8.82 -13.48
N MET A 292 -4.43 9.67 -13.93
CA MET A 292 -4.36 10.07 -15.35
C MET A 292 -4.11 8.90 -16.31
N ALA A 293 -3.29 7.93 -15.88
CA ALA A 293 -2.99 6.74 -16.68
C ALA A 293 -4.19 5.79 -16.87
N THR A 294 -5.28 5.96 -16.11
CA THR A 294 -6.53 5.20 -16.31
C THR A 294 -7.47 5.83 -17.33
N HIS A 295 -7.09 6.99 -17.90
CA HIS A 295 -7.94 7.73 -18.83
C HIS A 295 -7.54 7.48 -20.30
N TRP A 296 -8.53 7.43 -21.16
CA TRP A 296 -8.37 7.41 -22.61
C TRP A 296 -9.38 8.37 -23.24
N ASN A 297 -8.89 9.26 -24.12
CA ASN A 297 -9.70 10.33 -24.71
C ASN A 297 -10.53 11.12 -23.67
N GLY A 298 -9.91 11.43 -22.52
CA GLY A 298 -10.52 12.20 -21.44
C GLY A 298 -11.55 11.46 -20.59
N ARG A 299 -11.78 10.16 -20.81
CA ARG A 299 -12.73 9.33 -20.05
C ARG A 299 -11.98 8.30 -19.18
N PRO A 300 -12.41 8.04 -17.95
CA PRO A 300 -11.82 7.01 -17.08
C PRO A 300 -12.33 5.61 -17.43
N TYR A 301 -11.43 4.64 -17.50
CA TYR A 301 -11.74 3.22 -17.78
C TYR A 301 -11.33 2.27 -16.67
N GLY A 302 -10.76 2.78 -15.61
CA GLY A 302 -10.36 1.99 -14.45
C GLY A 302 -10.14 2.84 -13.22
N VAL A 303 -10.14 2.18 -12.06
CA VAL A 303 -9.72 2.77 -10.79
C VAL A 303 -8.30 2.28 -10.49
N PRO A 304 -7.33 3.16 -10.21
CA PRO A 304 -5.98 2.72 -9.85
C PRO A 304 -6.01 1.77 -8.64
N ALA A 305 -5.53 0.55 -8.82
CA ALA A 305 -5.40 -0.45 -7.76
C ALA A 305 -3.97 -0.54 -7.22
N GLN A 306 -3.01 -0.17 -8.07
CA GLN A 306 -1.61 -0.13 -7.75
C GLN A 306 -0.96 1.03 -8.49
N THR A 307 -0.18 1.83 -7.79
CA THR A 307 0.67 2.87 -8.37
C THR A 307 2.07 2.71 -7.77
N THR A 308 3.03 2.35 -8.60
CA THR A 308 4.39 2.09 -8.14
C THR A 308 5.40 2.83 -9.01
N PRO A 309 6.20 3.75 -8.46
CA PRO A 309 7.28 4.38 -9.20
C PRO A 309 8.45 3.42 -9.38
N GLU A 310 9.13 3.52 -10.52
CA GLU A 310 10.44 2.94 -10.71
C GLU A 310 11.51 3.91 -10.24
N LEU A 311 12.45 3.41 -9.44
CA LEU A 311 13.52 4.19 -8.84
C LEU A 311 14.87 3.51 -9.07
N LEU A 312 15.94 4.26 -8.91
CA LEU A 312 17.27 3.72 -8.72
C LEU A 312 17.45 3.32 -7.25
N PHE A 313 17.68 2.04 -6.99
CA PHE A 313 18.13 1.52 -5.71
C PHE A 313 19.64 1.49 -5.68
N TYR A 314 20.26 1.93 -4.60
CA TYR A 314 21.72 1.87 -4.45
C TYR A 314 22.12 1.45 -3.03
N ARG A 315 23.22 0.73 -2.92
CA ARG A 315 23.76 0.23 -1.66
C ARG A 315 24.52 1.35 -0.93
N THR A 316 23.90 1.94 0.07
CA THR A 316 24.48 3.06 0.84
C THR A 316 25.79 2.72 1.52
N ASP A 317 25.95 1.48 2.01
CA ASP A 317 27.17 0.99 2.63
C ASP A 317 28.33 0.85 1.62
N LEU A 318 28.07 0.35 0.39
CA LEU A 318 29.08 0.23 -0.65
C LEU A 318 29.52 1.61 -1.15
N PHE A 319 28.58 2.54 -1.30
CA PHE A 319 28.87 3.93 -1.66
C PHE A 319 29.74 4.61 -0.60
N ALA A 320 29.36 4.47 0.69
CA ALA A 320 30.16 5.01 1.80
C ALA A 320 31.58 4.41 1.85
N GLN A 321 31.73 3.09 1.64
CA GLN A 321 33.04 2.42 1.60
C GLN A 321 33.92 2.92 0.45
N ALA A 322 33.32 3.23 -0.69
CA ALA A 322 34.03 3.73 -1.87
C ALA A 322 34.20 5.26 -1.88
N GLY A 323 33.62 5.98 -0.90
CA GLY A 323 33.64 7.44 -0.86
C GLY A 323 32.86 8.08 -2.01
N LEU A 324 31.79 7.43 -2.46
CA LEU A 324 30.92 7.90 -3.54
C LEU A 324 29.70 8.63 -2.97
N GLU A 325 29.29 9.71 -3.63
CA GLU A 325 28.02 10.36 -3.39
C GLU A 325 26.89 9.67 -4.19
N PRO A 326 25.62 9.74 -3.73
CA PRO A 326 24.49 9.27 -4.53
C PRO A 326 24.45 9.95 -5.90
N PRO A 327 24.24 9.19 -6.99
CA PRO A 327 24.33 9.75 -8.34
C PRO A 327 23.16 10.70 -8.64
N ASP A 328 23.48 11.90 -9.10
CA ASP A 328 22.55 12.96 -9.48
C ASP A 328 22.41 13.15 -10.99
N SER A 329 23.16 12.36 -11.76
CA SER A 329 23.21 12.37 -13.23
C SER A 329 23.52 10.99 -13.78
N THR A 330 23.20 10.74 -15.05
CA THR A 330 23.54 9.50 -15.75
C THR A 330 25.06 9.29 -15.81
N GLU A 331 25.84 10.37 -15.92
CA GLU A 331 27.32 10.34 -15.89
C GLU A 331 27.79 9.86 -14.49
N ALA A 332 27.29 10.44 -13.42
CA ALA A 332 27.63 10.06 -12.05
C ALA A 332 27.21 8.62 -11.75
N LEU A 333 26.03 8.18 -12.23
CA LEU A 333 25.57 6.80 -12.11
C LEU A 333 26.52 5.83 -12.80
N LEU A 334 26.91 6.12 -14.04
CA LEU A 334 27.83 5.27 -14.80
C LEU A 334 29.22 5.24 -14.15
N ALA A 335 29.71 6.38 -13.63
CA ALA A 335 30.96 6.44 -12.89
C ALA A 335 30.91 5.58 -11.62
N ALA A 336 29.83 5.66 -10.84
CA ALA A 336 29.61 4.83 -9.66
C ALA A 336 29.49 3.34 -10.02
N ALA A 337 28.74 3.01 -11.09
CA ALA A 337 28.62 1.65 -11.57
C ALA A 337 29.98 1.04 -11.92
N ARG A 338 30.86 1.78 -12.62
CA ARG A 338 32.21 1.35 -12.96
C ARG A 338 33.11 1.22 -11.73
N ALA A 339 33.02 2.15 -10.80
CA ALA A 339 33.83 2.14 -9.58
C ALA A 339 33.51 0.96 -8.65
N LEU A 340 32.25 0.52 -8.63
CA LEU A 340 31.78 -0.58 -7.79
C LEU A 340 31.76 -1.93 -8.53
N HIS A 341 32.06 -1.96 -9.82
CA HIS A 341 32.07 -3.19 -10.62
C HIS A 341 33.40 -3.97 -10.43
N ASP A 342 33.32 -5.05 -9.66
CA ASP A 342 34.43 -5.98 -9.41
C ASP A 342 33.95 -7.44 -9.58
N PRO A 343 33.89 -7.96 -10.82
CA PRO A 343 33.47 -9.32 -11.11
C PRO A 343 34.33 -10.39 -10.45
N GLN A 344 35.62 -10.08 -10.13
CA GLN A 344 36.48 -11.04 -9.44
C GLN A 344 36.03 -11.29 -8.01
N ARG A 345 35.37 -10.30 -7.41
CA ARG A 345 34.75 -10.41 -6.07
C ARG A 345 33.27 -10.76 -6.13
N GLY A 346 32.71 -10.99 -7.32
CA GLY A 346 31.29 -11.29 -7.52
C GLY A 346 30.37 -10.09 -7.38
N LEU A 347 30.89 -8.86 -7.47
CA LEU A 347 30.11 -7.63 -7.38
C LEU A 347 30.02 -6.96 -8.77
N HIS A 348 28.81 -6.66 -9.21
CA HIS A 348 28.55 -5.91 -10.42
C HIS A 348 28.02 -4.49 -10.09
N GLY A 349 28.17 -3.55 -11.03
CA GLY A 349 27.78 -2.16 -10.81
C GLY A 349 26.27 -1.98 -10.72
N ILE A 350 25.52 -2.54 -11.68
CA ILE A 350 24.07 -2.29 -11.78
C ILE A 350 23.31 -3.44 -12.45
N ALA A 351 22.07 -3.66 -12.02
CA ALA A 351 21.10 -4.51 -12.69
C ALA A 351 19.88 -3.68 -13.17
N TRP A 352 19.32 -4.05 -14.33
CA TRP A 352 18.24 -3.33 -14.97
C TRP A 352 17.46 -4.24 -15.93
N ASN A 353 16.34 -3.76 -16.51
CA ASN A 353 15.52 -4.52 -17.45
C ASN A 353 16.17 -4.59 -18.82
N ALA A 354 16.96 -5.60 -19.08
CA ALA A 354 17.64 -5.79 -20.36
C ALA A 354 17.12 -6.96 -21.20
N ALA A 355 16.21 -7.77 -20.67
CA ALA A 355 15.61 -8.87 -21.40
C ALA A 355 14.80 -8.37 -22.60
N ARG A 356 15.02 -9.01 -23.75
CA ARG A 356 14.35 -8.66 -25.00
C ARG A 356 12.81 -8.72 -24.84
N GLY A 357 12.13 -7.73 -25.37
CA GLY A 357 10.69 -7.59 -25.33
C GLY A 357 10.25 -6.38 -24.51
N THR A 358 9.16 -6.50 -23.79
CA THR A 358 8.53 -5.39 -23.04
C THR A 358 9.48 -4.78 -22.00
N ALA A 359 10.29 -5.61 -21.34
CA ALA A 359 11.23 -5.15 -20.32
C ALA A 359 12.30 -4.20 -20.91
N LEU A 360 12.96 -4.59 -21.99
CA LEU A 360 13.94 -3.72 -22.66
C LEU A 360 13.27 -2.49 -23.28
N GLY A 361 12.09 -2.66 -23.90
CA GLY A 361 11.32 -1.54 -24.46
C GLY A 361 11.02 -0.48 -23.42
N HIS A 362 10.60 -0.89 -22.22
CA HIS A 362 10.38 0.00 -21.08
C HIS A 362 11.67 0.76 -20.71
N THR A 363 12.81 0.06 -20.58
CA THR A 363 14.09 0.71 -20.25
C THR A 363 14.52 1.72 -21.30
N VAL A 364 14.31 1.43 -22.59
CA VAL A 364 14.61 2.39 -23.67
C VAL A 364 13.74 3.65 -23.57
N LEU A 365 12.44 3.50 -23.30
CA LEU A 365 11.53 4.64 -23.09
C LEU A 365 11.97 5.51 -21.90
N MET A 366 12.39 4.87 -20.81
CA MET A 366 12.87 5.59 -19.63
C MET A 366 14.20 6.30 -19.88
N ALA A 367 15.15 5.63 -20.51
CA ALA A 367 16.43 6.25 -20.85
C ALA A 367 16.22 7.47 -21.78
N LEU A 368 15.32 7.40 -22.75
CA LEU A 368 14.95 8.55 -23.56
C LEU A 368 14.41 9.70 -22.70
N ALA A 369 13.54 9.39 -21.74
CA ALA A 369 12.99 10.39 -20.82
C ALA A 369 14.07 10.98 -19.90
N ASP A 370 15.02 10.18 -19.41
CA ASP A 370 16.18 10.64 -18.61
C ASP A 370 17.01 11.68 -19.39
N PHE A 371 17.11 11.55 -20.72
CA PHE A 371 17.76 12.52 -21.60
C PHE A 371 16.83 13.60 -22.14
N GLY A 372 15.63 13.76 -21.56
CA GLY A 372 14.66 14.78 -21.92
C GLY A 372 14.00 14.59 -23.29
N GLN A 373 14.10 13.37 -23.85
CA GLN A 373 13.59 13.06 -25.20
C GLN A 373 12.32 12.24 -25.11
N PRO A 374 11.17 12.75 -25.63
CA PRO A 374 9.99 11.92 -25.84
C PRO A 374 10.18 10.94 -27.00
N VAL A 375 9.39 9.86 -27.02
CA VAL A 375 9.38 8.90 -28.15
C VAL A 375 8.76 9.51 -29.40
N LEU A 376 7.80 10.42 -29.20
CA LEU A 376 7.12 11.22 -30.22
C LEU A 376 7.44 12.69 -29.99
N ASP A 377 7.26 13.54 -30.99
CA ASP A 377 7.46 14.99 -30.94
C ASP A 377 6.43 15.72 -30.07
N LEU A 378 6.24 15.23 -28.85
CA LEU A 378 5.32 15.81 -27.88
C LEU A 378 5.91 17.05 -27.19
N PRO A 379 5.09 18.09 -26.90
CA PRO A 379 5.53 19.24 -26.13
C PRO A 379 5.98 18.85 -24.72
N ALA A 380 7.11 19.36 -24.27
CA ALA A 380 7.55 19.18 -22.90
C ALA A 380 6.71 20.01 -21.95
N ILE A 381 6.28 19.40 -20.83
CA ILE A 381 5.58 20.05 -19.71
C ILE A 381 6.31 19.77 -18.40
N ALA A 382 5.90 20.42 -17.32
CA ALA A 382 6.46 20.13 -16.01
C ALA A 382 6.19 18.65 -15.61
N GLY A 383 7.26 17.88 -15.47
CA GLY A 383 7.20 16.46 -15.08
C GLY A 383 6.93 15.47 -16.22
N GLY A 384 7.06 15.87 -17.50
CA GLY A 384 6.92 14.96 -18.62
C GLY A 384 6.60 15.63 -19.95
N PHE A 385 5.69 15.02 -20.70
CA PHE A 385 5.29 15.46 -22.05
C PHE A 385 3.77 15.57 -22.13
N ASP A 386 3.29 16.55 -22.90
CA ASP A 386 1.86 16.74 -23.13
C ASP A 386 1.34 15.66 -24.08
N CYS A 387 0.50 14.77 -23.57
CA CYS A 387 -0.15 13.72 -24.33
C CYS A 387 -1.56 14.08 -24.81
N ALA A 388 -2.06 15.31 -24.53
CA ALA A 388 -3.43 15.70 -24.87
C ALA A 388 -3.68 15.71 -26.39
N GLU A 389 -2.64 15.93 -27.19
CA GLU A 389 -2.75 15.99 -28.65
C GLU A 389 -2.45 14.68 -29.37
N LEU A 390 -2.20 13.58 -28.65
CA LEU A 390 -1.88 12.27 -29.27
C LEU A 390 -2.92 11.82 -30.29
N SER A 391 -4.17 12.17 -30.10
CA SER A 391 -5.28 11.83 -31.01
C SER A 391 -5.25 12.63 -32.33
N SER A 392 -4.43 13.69 -32.45
CA SER A 392 -4.33 14.47 -33.71
C SER A 392 -3.68 13.69 -34.87
N GLY A 393 -2.88 12.66 -34.54
CA GLY A 393 -2.29 11.73 -35.50
C GLY A 393 -1.08 12.24 -36.29
N ASP A 394 -0.65 13.47 -36.08
CA ASP A 394 0.44 14.12 -36.83
C ASP A 394 1.82 14.04 -36.11
N HIS A 395 1.98 13.11 -35.16
CA HIS A 395 3.22 12.97 -34.39
C HIS A 395 4.28 12.14 -35.13
N ARG A 396 5.54 12.54 -34.96
CA ARG A 396 6.69 11.86 -35.53
C ARG A 396 7.50 11.16 -34.46
N PRO A 397 8.03 9.95 -34.72
CA PRO A 397 9.04 9.36 -33.86
C PRO A 397 10.28 10.24 -33.75
N THR A 398 10.76 10.45 -32.53
CA THR A 398 11.90 11.32 -32.22
C THR A 398 13.09 10.58 -31.60
N ILE A 399 13.16 9.26 -31.77
CA ILE A 399 14.25 8.43 -31.26
C ILE A 399 15.58 8.61 -32.02
N ASP A 400 15.57 9.01 -33.27
CA ASP A 400 16.79 9.29 -34.06
C ASP A 400 17.25 10.75 -33.87
N THR A 401 17.60 11.10 -32.64
CA THR A 401 18.12 12.40 -32.23
C THR A 401 19.47 12.24 -31.56
N GLU A 402 20.18 13.34 -31.23
CA GLU A 402 21.41 13.28 -30.43
C GLU A 402 21.11 12.69 -29.05
N ALA A 403 20.06 13.19 -28.33
CA ALA A 403 19.65 12.67 -27.04
C ALA A 403 19.24 11.18 -27.10
N GLY A 404 18.60 10.74 -28.20
CA GLY A 404 18.29 9.34 -28.41
C GLY A 404 19.51 8.45 -28.57
N ARG A 405 20.59 8.97 -29.23
CA ARG A 405 21.89 8.27 -29.34
C ARG A 405 22.58 8.23 -27.99
N ASP A 406 22.62 9.35 -27.26
CA ASP A 406 23.23 9.44 -25.93
C ASP A 406 22.54 8.46 -24.95
N ALA A 407 21.21 8.36 -24.98
CA ALA A 407 20.46 7.37 -24.21
C ALA A 407 20.83 5.92 -24.56
N ALA A 408 21.00 5.63 -25.86
CA ALA A 408 21.45 4.30 -26.31
C ALA A 408 22.89 4.00 -25.89
N ASP A 409 23.79 4.98 -26.03
CA ASP A 409 25.22 4.84 -25.60
C ASP A 409 25.31 4.66 -24.07
N PHE A 410 24.48 5.36 -23.31
CA PHE A 410 24.36 5.14 -21.86
C PHE A 410 23.94 3.71 -21.51
N LEU A 411 22.90 3.17 -22.15
CA LEU A 411 22.46 1.79 -21.93
C LEU A 411 23.52 0.76 -22.33
N LEU A 412 24.23 1.00 -23.44
CA LEU A 412 25.33 0.14 -23.86
C LEU A 412 26.48 0.19 -22.85
N ALA A 413 26.81 1.37 -22.31
CA ALA A 413 27.82 1.50 -21.27
C ALA A 413 27.43 0.84 -19.93
N LEU A 414 26.15 0.77 -19.61
CA LEU A 414 25.67 0.03 -18.44
C LEU A 414 25.88 -1.49 -18.58
N LEU A 415 25.83 -2.06 -19.80
CA LEU A 415 26.09 -3.48 -20.02
C LEU A 415 27.47 -3.90 -19.53
N ASP A 416 28.51 -3.04 -19.70
CA ASP A 416 29.88 -3.33 -19.27
C ASP A 416 30.01 -3.44 -17.74
N CYS A 417 29.04 -2.89 -16.99
CA CYS A 417 29.01 -2.89 -15.53
C CYS A 417 27.95 -3.83 -14.95
N SER A 418 27.24 -4.57 -15.80
CA SER A 418 26.12 -5.42 -15.43
C SER A 418 26.53 -6.89 -15.21
N PRO A 419 25.70 -7.70 -14.55
CA PRO A 419 25.87 -9.16 -14.48
C PRO A 419 25.91 -9.80 -15.88
N PRO A 420 26.64 -10.93 -16.06
CA PRO A 420 26.76 -11.59 -17.37
C PRO A 420 25.45 -12.04 -18.00
N ASP A 421 24.44 -12.31 -17.17
CA ASP A 421 23.09 -12.76 -17.56
C ASP A 421 22.07 -11.62 -17.65
N ILE A 422 22.53 -10.36 -17.64
CA ILE A 422 21.64 -9.17 -17.67
C ILE A 422 20.63 -9.20 -18.81
N LEU A 423 21.01 -9.72 -19.99
CA LEU A 423 20.12 -9.82 -21.15
C LEU A 423 18.96 -10.81 -20.97
N SER A 424 18.92 -11.56 -19.88
CA SER A 424 17.82 -12.41 -19.48
C SER A 424 17.00 -11.83 -18.33
N MET A 425 17.42 -10.69 -17.75
CA MET A 425 16.76 -10.07 -16.62
C MET A 425 15.59 -9.18 -17.06
N SER A 426 14.43 -9.46 -16.49
CA SER A 426 13.22 -8.66 -16.64
C SER A 426 12.75 -8.12 -15.27
N TRP A 427 11.47 -7.80 -15.13
CA TRP A 427 10.86 -7.09 -14.01
C TRP A 427 11.29 -7.56 -12.61
N TYR A 428 11.35 -8.87 -12.37
CA TYR A 428 11.68 -9.45 -11.06
C TYR A 428 13.12 -9.97 -10.98
N GLU A 429 13.68 -10.42 -12.10
CA GLU A 429 15.01 -11.01 -12.14
C GLU A 429 16.10 -10.01 -11.75
N ARG A 430 15.96 -8.74 -12.16
CA ARG A 430 16.93 -7.67 -11.86
C ARG A 430 17.08 -7.35 -10.37
N ILE A 431 16.04 -7.67 -9.55
CA ILE A 431 16.07 -7.40 -8.10
C ILE A 431 16.78 -8.52 -7.33
N ARG A 432 16.78 -9.74 -7.85
CA ARG A 432 17.43 -10.87 -7.19
C ARG A 432 18.93 -10.66 -6.92
N PRO A 433 19.76 -10.23 -7.88
CA PRO A 433 21.16 -9.94 -7.60
C PRO A 433 21.34 -8.76 -6.63
N TYR A 434 20.44 -7.78 -6.61
CA TYR A 434 20.47 -6.70 -5.64
C TYR A 434 20.18 -7.23 -4.22
N ALA A 435 19.12 -8.01 -4.04
CA ALA A 435 18.78 -8.65 -2.79
C ALA A 435 19.89 -9.61 -2.29
N ALA A 436 20.55 -10.30 -3.21
CA ALA A 436 21.70 -11.18 -2.90
C ALA A 436 23.00 -10.42 -2.63
N GLY A 437 23.04 -9.10 -2.81
CA GLY A 437 24.24 -8.27 -2.61
C GLY A 437 25.30 -8.43 -3.68
N THR A 438 24.99 -8.98 -4.85
CA THR A 438 25.92 -9.19 -5.97
C THR A 438 25.90 -8.05 -6.99
N VAL A 439 25.05 -7.04 -6.80
CA VAL A 439 25.10 -5.77 -7.52
C VAL A 439 25.01 -4.59 -6.55
N ALA A 440 25.68 -3.48 -6.91
CA ALA A 440 25.70 -2.27 -6.09
C ALA A 440 24.46 -1.38 -6.28
N MET A 441 23.85 -1.42 -7.46
CA MET A 441 22.69 -0.64 -7.82
C MET A 441 21.70 -1.49 -8.62
N ALA A 442 20.41 -1.10 -8.58
CA ALA A 442 19.41 -1.67 -9.47
C ALA A 442 18.32 -0.65 -9.79
N TYR A 443 17.85 -0.59 -11.03
CA TYR A 443 16.55 0.01 -11.30
C TYR A 443 15.45 -0.95 -10.88
N GLY A 444 14.44 -0.46 -10.18
CA GLY A 444 13.35 -1.30 -9.72
C GLY A 444 12.11 -0.54 -9.28
N TYR A 445 10.97 -1.18 -9.45
CA TYR A 445 9.72 -0.68 -8.88
C TYR A 445 9.74 -0.77 -7.36
N THR A 446 9.23 0.25 -6.68
CA THR A 446 9.18 0.31 -5.20
C THR A 446 8.42 -0.85 -4.57
N LEU A 447 7.45 -1.44 -5.27
CA LEU A 447 6.75 -2.64 -4.82
C LEU A 447 7.69 -3.85 -4.61
N LEU A 448 8.92 -3.81 -5.16
CA LEU A 448 9.91 -4.88 -5.05
C LEU A 448 10.87 -4.67 -3.86
N ALA A 449 10.86 -3.50 -3.23
CA ALA A 449 11.72 -3.21 -2.07
C ALA A 449 11.56 -4.23 -0.92
N PRO A 450 10.37 -4.77 -0.63
CA PRO A 450 10.20 -5.82 0.37
C PRO A 450 11.04 -7.08 0.13
N TYR A 451 11.46 -7.35 -1.10
CA TYR A 451 12.27 -8.51 -1.46
C TYR A 451 13.63 -8.52 -0.75
N PHE A 452 14.15 -7.35 -0.41
CA PHE A 452 15.42 -7.20 0.28
C PHE A 452 15.29 -6.47 1.63
N GLU A 453 14.33 -5.54 1.79
CA GLU A 453 14.16 -4.81 3.04
C GLU A 453 13.52 -5.65 4.15
N LEU A 454 12.75 -6.68 3.82
CA LEU A 454 12.14 -7.58 4.79
C LEU A 454 12.91 -8.91 4.96
N ASP A 455 13.95 -9.13 4.21
CA ASP A 455 14.82 -10.30 4.35
C ASP A 455 16.04 -9.92 5.20
N PRO A 456 16.11 -10.35 6.48
CA PRO A 456 17.23 -10.04 7.35
C PRO A 456 18.57 -10.66 6.88
N ASP A 457 18.52 -11.66 6.00
CA ASP A 457 19.70 -12.29 5.41
C ASP A 457 20.18 -11.52 4.15
N SER A 458 19.39 -10.59 3.64
CA SER A 458 19.79 -9.75 2.51
C SER A 458 20.83 -8.70 2.95
N PRO A 459 21.99 -8.63 2.28
CA PRO A 459 22.96 -7.57 2.54
C PRO A 459 22.43 -6.16 2.21
N ALA A 460 21.33 -6.04 1.49
CA ALA A 460 20.69 -4.77 1.14
C ALA A 460 19.68 -4.30 2.22
N CYS A 461 19.31 -5.17 3.16
CA CYS A 461 18.35 -4.85 4.21
C CYS A 461 18.84 -3.68 5.07
N GLY A 462 18.09 -2.58 5.12
CA GLY A 462 18.45 -1.35 5.82
C GLY A 462 19.70 -0.63 5.26
N GLN A 463 20.18 -1.05 4.08
CA GLN A 463 21.36 -0.48 3.42
C GLN A 463 21.02 0.04 2.02
N THR A 464 19.74 0.32 1.74
CA THR A 464 19.29 0.80 0.44
C THR A 464 18.92 2.28 0.49
N GLY A 465 19.48 3.06 -0.44
CA GLY A 465 19.02 4.39 -0.78
C GLY A 465 18.16 4.36 -2.04
N PHE A 466 17.23 5.29 -2.15
CA PHE A 466 16.25 5.37 -3.24
C PHE A 466 16.35 6.75 -3.90
N LEU A 467 16.47 6.76 -5.21
CA LEU A 467 16.56 7.99 -6.01
C LEU A 467 15.60 7.91 -7.20
N PRO A 468 15.04 9.04 -7.67
CA PRO A 468 14.54 9.11 -9.03
C PRO A 468 15.62 8.68 -10.01
N HIS A 469 15.27 8.34 -11.24
CA HIS A 469 16.26 8.11 -12.29
C HIS A 469 17.11 9.37 -12.47
N PRO A 470 18.43 9.27 -12.35
CA PRO A 470 19.29 10.41 -12.56
C PRO A 470 19.24 10.88 -14.02
N PRO A 471 19.11 12.19 -14.27
CA PRO A 471 18.95 12.73 -15.62
C PRO A 471 20.24 12.71 -16.42
N GLY A 472 20.11 12.55 -17.71
CA GLY A 472 21.14 12.86 -18.69
C GLY A 472 21.18 14.34 -19.04
N PRO A 473 22.13 14.76 -19.91
CA PRO A 473 22.19 16.14 -20.39
C PRO A 473 20.87 16.61 -21.00
N GLY A 474 20.34 17.73 -20.49
CA GLY A 474 19.07 18.29 -20.95
C GLY A 474 17.81 17.65 -20.35
N GLY A 475 17.96 16.57 -19.60
CA GLY A 475 16.86 15.89 -18.91
C GLY A 475 16.54 16.46 -17.53
N THR A 476 15.54 15.86 -16.91
CA THR A 476 15.16 16.10 -15.51
C THR A 476 14.99 14.76 -14.80
N PRO A 477 15.17 14.69 -13.47
CA PRO A 477 14.95 13.45 -12.75
C PRO A 477 13.54 12.91 -12.98
N VAL A 478 13.41 11.65 -13.34
CA VAL A 478 12.12 10.99 -13.56
C VAL A 478 11.93 9.80 -12.62
N ALA A 479 10.71 9.51 -12.28
CA ALA A 479 10.31 8.30 -11.55
C ALA A 479 9.08 7.72 -12.27
N PRO A 480 9.29 6.93 -13.33
CA PRO A 480 8.20 6.39 -14.13
C PRO A 480 7.23 5.59 -13.28
N VAL A 481 5.94 5.84 -13.46
CA VAL A 481 4.89 5.17 -12.70
C VAL A 481 4.39 3.98 -13.50
N GLY A 482 4.51 2.80 -12.91
CA GLY A 482 3.84 1.58 -13.35
C GLY A 482 2.68 1.23 -12.43
N GLY A 483 2.01 0.14 -12.74
CA GLY A 483 0.96 -0.42 -11.89
C GLY A 483 -0.27 -0.85 -12.66
N TYR A 484 -1.32 -1.11 -11.90
CA TYR A 484 -2.57 -1.68 -12.42
C TYR A 484 -3.78 -0.84 -12.04
N ALA A 485 -4.72 -0.79 -12.96
CA ALA A 485 -6.09 -0.36 -12.69
C ALA A 485 -7.03 -1.58 -12.62
N LEU A 486 -8.14 -1.44 -11.93
CA LEU A 486 -9.28 -2.35 -12.03
C LEU A 486 -10.35 -1.72 -12.93
N GLY A 487 -10.63 -2.36 -14.02
CA GLY A 487 -11.64 -1.95 -15.00
C GLY A 487 -12.82 -2.93 -15.06
N ILE A 488 -13.92 -2.46 -15.64
CA ILE A 488 -15.14 -3.25 -15.86
C ILE A 488 -15.14 -3.72 -17.32
N PRO A 489 -15.32 -5.03 -17.60
CA PRO A 489 -15.43 -5.53 -18.97
C PRO A 489 -16.63 -4.94 -19.71
N ALA A 490 -16.43 -4.49 -20.96
CA ALA A 490 -17.49 -3.89 -21.76
C ALA A 490 -18.63 -4.87 -22.12
N ASN A 491 -18.35 -6.17 -22.14
CA ASN A 491 -19.32 -7.24 -22.42
C ASN A 491 -19.89 -7.87 -21.13
N LEU A 492 -19.80 -7.15 -19.97
CA LEU A 492 -20.46 -7.56 -18.74
C LEU A 492 -21.99 -7.44 -18.91
N ALA A 493 -22.73 -8.42 -18.41
CA ALA A 493 -24.19 -8.36 -18.41
C ALA A 493 -24.69 -7.18 -17.52
N PRO A 494 -25.76 -6.48 -17.89
CA PRO A 494 -26.27 -5.29 -17.20
C PRO A 494 -26.79 -5.55 -15.76
N GLU A 495 -26.90 -6.79 -15.33
CA GLU A 495 -27.33 -7.18 -13.98
C GLU A 495 -26.23 -6.94 -12.95
#